data_1c8b14d550937d4c4cf409a4f37c2587
#
_entry.id   1c8b14d550937d4c4cf409a4f37c2587
#
_cell.length_a   1.000
_cell.length_b   1.000
_cell.length_c   1.000
_cell.angle_alpha   90.00
_cell.angle_beta   90.00
_cell.angle_gamma   90.00
#
_symmetry.space_group_name_H-M   'P 1'
#
loop_
_entity.id
_entity.type
_entity.pdbx_description
1 polymer ?
#
loop_
_entity_poly.entity_id
_entity_poly.type
_entity_poly.pdbx_seq_one_letter_code
_entity_poly.pdbx_strand_id
1 'polypeptide(L)'
;MNPPRAPLLSLDEALQQLLQGVAGHEITQTESVTTFDGLGRVLAAEVRSLLDVPGADNSAMDGYALRAADAVAGAVLPVVQRIPAGSVGQPLPPGTAARIFTGAPVPPGADAVLMQEMAEALP
;
A
#
# COMPACT_ATOMS: atom_id res chain seq x y z
N MET A 1 -14.67 10.70 58.52
CA MET A 1 -13.37 10.43 57.86
C MET A 1 -13.65 9.86 56.49
N ASN A 2 -13.17 10.48 55.44
CA ASN A 2 -13.21 9.87 54.10
C ASN A 2 -12.26 8.67 54.07
N PRO A 3 -12.63 7.55 53.46
CA PRO A 3 -11.71 6.43 53.28
C PRO A 3 -10.50 6.88 52.45
N PRO A 4 -9.32 6.30 52.72
CA PRO A 4 -8.13 6.64 51.92
C PRO A 4 -8.39 6.34 50.46
N ARG A 5 -8.03 7.29 49.56
CA ARG A 5 -8.09 7.08 48.12
C ARG A 5 -7.20 5.91 47.76
N ALA A 6 -7.71 4.99 46.96
CA ALA A 6 -6.90 3.95 46.37
C ALA A 6 -5.75 4.58 45.54
N PRO A 7 -4.56 3.96 45.51
CA PRO A 7 -3.47 4.44 44.68
C PRO A 7 -3.91 4.47 43.21
N LEU A 8 -3.35 5.42 42.42
CA LEU A 8 -3.60 5.48 41.00
C LEU A 8 -2.94 4.27 40.32
N LEU A 9 -3.68 3.68 39.40
CA LEU A 9 -3.16 2.60 38.56
C LEU A 9 -2.18 3.16 37.52
N SER A 10 -1.21 2.37 37.13
CA SER A 10 -0.43 2.63 35.90
C SER A 10 -1.34 2.51 34.69
N LEU A 11 -0.90 3.06 33.53
CA LEU A 11 -1.65 2.97 32.28
C LEU A 11 -1.90 1.51 31.88
N ASP A 12 -0.89 0.66 32.03
CA ASP A 12 -0.97 -0.76 31.66
C ASP A 12 -1.95 -1.51 32.57
N GLU A 13 -1.91 -1.27 33.88
CA GLU A 13 -2.87 -1.87 34.81
C GLU A 13 -4.31 -1.42 34.54
N ALA A 14 -4.50 -0.14 34.24
CA ALA A 14 -5.82 0.39 33.92
C ALA A 14 -6.37 -0.22 32.62
N LEU A 15 -5.52 -0.34 31.58
CA LEU A 15 -5.87 -0.97 30.31
C LEU A 15 -6.21 -2.45 30.50
N GLN A 16 -5.41 -3.19 31.26
CA GLN A 16 -5.69 -4.59 31.56
C GLN A 16 -7.02 -4.77 32.27
N GLN A 17 -7.33 -3.92 33.25
CA GLN A 17 -8.61 -3.98 33.95
C GLN A 17 -9.79 -3.69 33.04
N LEU A 18 -9.68 -2.72 32.13
CA LEU A 18 -10.69 -2.42 31.12
C LEU A 18 -10.94 -3.62 30.21
N LEU A 19 -9.88 -4.22 29.68
CA LEU A 19 -9.97 -5.38 28.78
C LEU A 19 -10.56 -6.60 29.50
N GLN A 20 -10.17 -6.85 30.76
CA GLN A 20 -10.76 -7.92 31.58
C GLN A 20 -12.22 -7.68 31.84
N GLY A 21 -12.62 -6.42 32.06
CA GLY A 21 -14.02 -6.07 32.36
C GLY A 21 -14.97 -6.30 31.18
N VAL A 22 -14.47 -6.36 29.95
CA VAL A 22 -15.27 -6.64 28.74
C VAL A 22 -15.14 -8.08 28.25
N ALA A 23 -14.22 -8.85 28.80
CA ALA A 23 -14.06 -10.26 28.45
C ALA A 23 -15.32 -11.06 28.73
N GLY A 24 -15.79 -11.84 27.76
CA GLY A 24 -17.03 -12.61 27.87
C GLY A 24 -18.32 -11.80 27.61
N HIS A 25 -18.17 -10.51 27.23
CA HIS A 25 -19.29 -9.66 26.83
C HIS A 25 -19.24 -9.31 25.35
N GLU A 26 -18.43 -10.06 24.60
CA GLU A 26 -18.30 -9.88 23.15
C GLU A 26 -19.64 -10.16 22.46
N ILE A 27 -19.96 -9.35 21.46
CA ILE A 27 -21.14 -9.58 20.62
C ILE A 27 -20.83 -10.75 19.70
N THR A 28 -21.51 -11.87 19.92
CA THR A 28 -21.35 -13.10 19.11
C THR A 28 -22.44 -13.28 18.08
N GLN A 29 -23.53 -12.52 18.19
CA GLN A 29 -24.63 -12.56 17.21
C GLN A 29 -24.26 -11.79 15.96
N THR A 30 -24.53 -12.39 14.81
CA THR A 30 -24.29 -11.80 13.50
C THR A 30 -25.58 -11.79 12.68
N GLU A 31 -25.70 -10.82 11.78
CA GLU A 31 -26.79 -10.71 10.83
C GLU A 31 -26.25 -10.29 9.45
N SER A 32 -27.00 -10.62 8.40
CA SER A 32 -26.68 -10.13 7.06
C SER A 32 -27.51 -8.89 6.76
N VAL A 33 -26.83 -7.81 6.40
CA VAL A 33 -27.45 -6.54 6.02
C VAL A 33 -26.95 -6.10 4.64
N THR A 34 -27.68 -5.23 3.98
CA THR A 34 -27.20 -4.62 2.73
C THR A 34 -26.01 -3.69 3.04
N THR A 35 -25.15 -3.44 2.07
CA THR A 35 -24.01 -2.52 2.24
C THR A 35 -24.47 -1.14 2.70
N PHE A 36 -25.64 -0.67 2.22
CA PHE A 36 -26.18 0.65 2.60
C PHE A 36 -26.67 0.69 4.06
N ASP A 37 -27.08 -0.44 4.61
CA ASP A 37 -27.54 -0.56 5.99
C ASP A 37 -26.40 -0.89 6.96
N GLY A 38 -25.18 -1.05 6.41
CA GLY A 38 -23.98 -1.43 7.18
C GLY A 38 -23.32 -0.29 7.97
N LEU A 39 -23.73 0.96 7.76
CA LEU A 39 -23.16 2.10 8.46
C LEU A 39 -23.35 1.99 9.99
N GLY A 40 -22.26 2.11 10.75
CA GLY A 40 -22.25 1.96 12.20
C GLY A 40 -22.24 0.51 12.70
N ARG A 41 -22.18 -0.47 11.81
CA ARG A 41 -22.03 -1.89 12.14
C ARG A 41 -20.57 -2.31 12.20
N VAL A 42 -20.30 -3.36 12.96
CA VAL A 42 -18.98 -4.00 13.02
C VAL A 42 -19.00 -5.25 12.16
N LEU A 43 -18.01 -5.39 11.28
CA LEU A 43 -17.88 -6.58 10.44
C LEU A 43 -17.64 -7.82 11.30
N ALA A 44 -18.43 -8.86 11.07
CA ALA A 44 -18.28 -10.14 11.78
C ALA A 44 -17.15 -11.01 11.21
N ALA A 45 -16.70 -10.72 9.99
CA ALA A 45 -15.61 -11.42 9.33
C ALA A 45 -14.78 -10.45 8.50
N GLU A 46 -13.55 -10.85 8.21
CA GLU A 46 -12.67 -10.13 7.29
C GLU A 46 -13.30 -10.08 5.89
N VAL A 47 -13.32 -8.89 5.30
CA VAL A 47 -13.75 -8.70 3.91
C VAL A 47 -12.51 -8.47 3.06
N ARG A 48 -12.29 -9.35 2.08
CA ARG A 48 -11.20 -9.24 1.10
C ARG A 48 -11.75 -8.89 -0.26
N SER A 49 -11.08 -7.97 -0.95
CA SER A 49 -11.37 -7.72 -2.35
C SER A 49 -11.02 -8.96 -3.18
N LEU A 50 -11.90 -9.29 -4.13
CA LEU A 50 -11.65 -10.34 -5.12
C LEU A 50 -10.85 -9.84 -6.33
N LEU A 51 -10.61 -8.53 -6.39
CA LEU A 51 -9.87 -7.86 -7.46
C LEU A 51 -8.77 -7.02 -6.84
N ASP A 52 -7.64 -6.94 -7.53
CA ASP A 52 -6.58 -6.01 -7.16
C ASP A 52 -7.05 -4.56 -7.37
N VAL A 53 -6.72 -3.65 -6.42
CA VAL A 53 -7.05 -2.23 -6.52
C VAL A 53 -5.81 -1.43 -6.10
N PRO A 54 -5.17 -0.77 -7.06
CA PRO A 54 -5.47 -0.66 -8.49
C PRO A 54 -5.31 -1.99 -9.24
N GLY A 55 -5.99 -2.14 -10.39
CA GLY A 55 -5.98 -3.36 -11.22
C GLY A 55 -4.68 -3.60 -12.00
N ALA A 56 -3.70 -2.70 -11.87
CA ALA A 56 -2.36 -2.81 -12.44
C ALA A 56 -1.38 -1.98 -11.62
N ASP A 57 -0.11 -2.34 -11.67
CA ASP A 57 0.96 -1.54 -11.08
C ASP A 57 1.13 -0.23 -11.84
N ASN A 58 0.95 0.89 -11.15
CA ASN A 58 1.11 2.22 -11.72
C ASN A 58 2.30 2.94 -11.06
N SER A 59 3.00 3.75 -11.85
CA SER A 59 4.08 4.57 -11.30
C SER A 59 3.52 5.63 -10.36
N ALA A 60 4.08 5.69 -9.15
CA ALA A 60 3.80 6.77 -8.21
C ALA A 60 4.64 8.03 -8.48
N MET A 61 5.60 7.97 -9.41
CA MET A 61 6.60 9.01 -9.66
C MET A 61 6.90 9.18 -11.14
N ASP A 62 7.40 10.35 -11.50
CA ASP A 62 8.05 10.58 -12.77
C ASP A 62 9.47 9.99 -12.71
N GLY A 63 9.81 9.15 -13.67
CA GLY A 63 11.07 8.43 -13.60
C GLY A 63 11.31 7.48 -14.76
N TYR A 64 11.99 6.39 -14.45
CA TYR A 64 12.38 5.37 -15.41
C TYR A 64 11.96 4.00 -14.90
N ALA A 65 11.07 3.34 -15.61
CA ALA A 65 10.74 1.94 -15.36
C ALA A 65 11.87 1.06 -15.91
N LEU A 66 12.34 0.11 -15.12
CA LEU A 66 13.48 -0.76 -15.44
C LEU A 66 13.38 -2.05 -14.61
N ARG A 67 14.28 -2.98 -14.85
CA ARG A 67 14.45 -4.11 -13.93
C ARG A 67 15.45 -3.74 -12.84
N ALA A 68 15.11 -3.98 -11.59
CA ALA A 68 15.98 -3.71 -10.44
C ALA A 68 17.36 -4.37 -10.60
N ALA A 69 17.43 -5.55 -11.22
CA ALA A 69 18.69 -6.25 -11.48
C ALA A 69 19.61 -5.50 -12.45
N ASP A 70 19.07 -4.63 -13.30
CA ASP A 70 19.86 -3.84 -14.27
C ASP A 70 20.28 -2.48 -13.68
N ALA A 71 19.71 -2.07 -12.53
CA ALA A 71 19.95 -0.79 -11.86
C ALA A 71 21.18 -0.82 -10.92
N VAL A 72 22.32 -1.23 -11.43
CA VAL A 72 23.57 -1.17 -10.65
C VAL A 72 24.20 0.22 -10.72
N ALA A 73 24.92 0.61 -9.69
CA ALA A 73 25.58 1.93 -9.64
C ALA A 73 26.47 2.16 -10.87
N GLY A 74 26.25 3.26 -11.57
CA GLY A 74 27.00 3.62 -12.79
C GLY A 74 26.52 2.90 -14.05
N ALA A 75 25.46 2.09 -14.01
CA ALA A 75 24.88 1.50 -15.20
C ALA A 75 24.30 2.58 -16.12
N VAL A 76 24.50 2.42 -17.43
CA VAL A 76 23.89 3.26 -18.46
C VAL A 76 22.90 2.39 -19.23
N LEU A 77 21.61 2.76 -19.14
CA LEU A 77 20.54 2.02 -19.80
C LEU A 77 19.90 2.86 -20.91
N PRO A 78 19.77 2.33 -22.14
CA PRO A 78 19.06 3.03 -23.20
C PRO A 78 17.57 3.16 -22.86
N VAL A 79 17.01 4.36 -23.06
CA VAL A 79 15.58 4.62 -22.92
C VAL A 79 14.88 4.28 -24.24
N VAL A 80 14.14 3.16 -24.27
CA VAL A 80 13.56 2.61 -25.50
C VAL A 80 12.10 3.00 -25.74
N GLN A 81 11.42 3.54 -24.72
CA GLN A 81 10.03 4.00 -24.84
C GLN A 81 9.70 5.08 -23.81
N ARG A 82 8.60 5.78 -24.05
CA ARG A 82 8.03 6.79 -23.16
C ARG A 82 6.57 6.47 -22.91
N ILE A 83 6.18 6.38 -21.63
CA ILE A 83 4.85 5.92 -21.20
C ILE A 83 4.19 7.00 -20.33
N PRO A 84 3.42 7.93 -20.92
CA PRO A 84 2.63 8.90 -20.17
C PRO A 84 1.41 8.25 -19.52
N ALA A 85 0.81 8.91 -18.53
CA ALA A 85 -0.46 8.50 -17.94
C ALA A 85 -1.53 8.29 -19.02
N GLY A 86 -2.31 7.21 -18.86
CA GLY A 86 -3.34 6.82 -19.84
C GLY A 86 -2.81 6.06 -21.06
N SER A 87 -1.51 5.79 -21.13
CA SER A 87 -0.91 4.96 -22.18
C SER A 87 -0.36 3.67 -21.61
N VAL A 88 -0.38 2.60 -22.39
CA VAL A 88 0.19 1.31 -22.01
C VAL A 88 1.51 1.10 -22.77
N GLY A 89 2.58 0.80 -22.03
CA GLY A 89 3.89 0.50 -22.60
C GLY A 89 3.96 -0.90 -23.24
N GLN A 90 4.92 -1.07 -24.14
CA GLN A 90 5.28 -2.38 -24.66
C GLN A 90 6.18 -3.12 -23.66
N PRO A 91 6.29 -4.47 -23.72
CA PRO A 91 7.22 -5.22 -22.90
C PRO A 91 8.63 -4.63 -22.95
N LEU A 92 9.24 -4.43 -21.78
CA LEU A 92 10.56 -3.82 -21.65
C LEU A 92 11.65 -4.90 -21.79
N PRO A 93 12.54 -4.78 -22.79
CA PRO A 93 13.67 -5.68 -22.94
C PRO A 93 14.66 -5.57 -21.77
N PRO A 94 15.34 -6.66 -21.40
CA PRO A 94 16.43 -6.63 -20.44
C PRO A 94 17.52 -5.61 -20.80
N GLY A 95 18.11 -4.94 -19.79
CA GLY A 95 19.17 -3.96 -19.99
C GLY A 95 18.70 -2.65 -20.60
N THR A 96 17.38 -2.36 -20.56
CA THR A 96 16.81 -1.11 -21.07
C THR A 96 15.94 -0.43 -20.01
N ALA A 97 15.57 0.82 -20.25
CA ALA A 97 14.65 1.59 -19.41
C ALA A 97 13.52 2.18 -20.26
N ALA A 98 12.39 2.45 -19.61
CA ALA A 98 11.28 3.20 -20.18
C ALA A 98 11.10 4.50 -19.40
N ARG A 99 11.07 5.66 -20.07
CA ARG A 99 10.63 6.90 -19.43
C ARG A 99 9.17 6.77 -19.05
N ILE A 100 8.85 6.86 -17.74
CA ILE A 100 7.48 6.69 -17.21
C ILE A 100 7.08 7.92 -16.40
N PHE A 101 5.77 8.17 -16.31
CA PHE A 101 5.20 9.30 -15.58
C PHE A 101 4.20 8.82 -14.54
N THR A 102 4.00 9.64 -13.52
CA THR A 102 3.02 9.39 -12.45
C THR A 102 1.66 8.97 -13.01
N GLY A 103 1.12 7.87 -12.51
CA GLY A 103 -0.15 7.30 -12.95
C GLY A 103 -0.08 6.44 -14.21
N ALA A 104 1.07 6.35 -14.87
CA ALA A 104 1.24 5.44 -16.00
C ALA A 104 1.45 3.99 -15.52
N PRO A 105 0.86 2.99 -16.20
CA PRO A 105 1.08 1.59 -15.87
C PRO A 105 2.53 1.18 -16.12
N VAL A 106 3.10 0.44 -15.18
CA VAL A 106 4.44 -0.14 -15.30
C VAL A 106 4.43 -1.19 -16.42
N PRO A 107 5.33 -1.11 -17.41
CA PRO A 107 5.31 -2.02 -18.53
C PRO A 107 5.74 -3.43 -18.12
N PRO A 108 5.23 -4.50 -18.75
CA PRO A 108 5.71 -5.85 -18.53
C PRO A 108 7.22 -5.94 -18.69
N GLY A 109 7.90 -6.65 -17.79
CA GLY A 109 9.37 -6.78 -17.81
C GLY A 109 10.10 -5.76 -16.95
N ALA A 110 9.45 -4.70 -16.47
CA ALA A 110 9.94 -3.85 -15.40
C ALA A 110 9.39 -4.31 -14.05
N ASP A 111 10.19 -4.16 -12.99
CA ASP A 111 9.82 -4.47 -11.61
C ASP A 111 10.19 -3.34 -10.63
N ALA A 112 10.73 -2.24 -11.16
CA ALA A 112 11.09 -1.06 -10.39
C ALA A 112 10.88 0.23 -11.21
N VAL A 113 10.66 1.34 -10.47
CA VAL A 113 10.69 2.70 -11.02
C VAL A 113 11.74 3.49 -10.26
N LEU A 114 12.75 3.98 -10.98
CA LEU A 114 13.75 4.90 -10.46
C LEU A 114 13.27 6.33 -10.68
N MET A 115 13.24 7.14 -9.63
CA MET A 115 12.87 8.56 -9.72
C MET A 115 13.83 9.30 -10.65
N GLN A 116 13.31 10.25 -11.43
CA GLN A 116 14.13 11.03 -12.37
C GLN A 116 15.26 11.82 -11.69
N GLU A 117 15.05 12.22 -10.42
CA GLU A 117 16.02 12.96 -9.61
C GLU A 117 17.22 12.09 -9.19
N MET A 118 17.10 10.78 -9.30
CA MET A 118 18.16 9.80 -8.98
C MET A 118 18.88 9.28 -10.23
N ALA A 119 18.53 9.78 -11.41
CA ALA A 119 19.11 9.40 -12.69
C ALA A 119 19.67 10.61 -13.41
N GLU A 120 20.78 10.42 -14.14
CA GLU A 120 21.32 11.40 -15.04
C GLU A 120 20.92 11.05 -16.48
N ALA A 121 20.26 11.98 -17.18
CA ALA A 121 19.94 11.81 -18.58
C ALA A 121 21.16 12.13 -19.42
N LEU A 122 21.68 11.14 -20.11
CA LEU A 122 22.77 11.32 -21.07
C LEU A 122 22.20 11.61 -22.46
N PRO A 123 22.94 12.37 -23.31
CA PRO A 123 22.50 12.72 -24.68
C PRO A 123 22.41 11.51 -25.60
#